data_5841703434c3e7fd7e1130a16a244d18
#
_entry.id   5841703434c3e7fd7e1130a16a244d18
#
_cell.length_a   1.000
_cell.length_b   1.000
_cell.length_c   1.000
_cell.angle_alpha   90.00
_cell.angle_beta   90.00
_cell.angle_gamma   90.00
#
_symmetry.space_group_name_H-M   'P 1'
#
loop_
_entity.id
_entity.type
_entity.pdbx_description
1 polymer ?
#
loop_
_entity_poly.entity_id
_entity_poly.type
_entity_poly.pdbx_seq_one_letter_code
_entity_poly.pdbx_strand_id
1 'polypeptide(L)'
;MDKNPATLFPTFFSHRENLFSRNISAAVVNSARASNLCDESARFSAQITLNPKPLKRGHYTAHYMGVYKYLSNAWKKNTIPKEMVKQSLMKWRREGSTTPVEYPTRLDRAKALGYRAKQGFLIVRQRVSRGSHRRPDWSGGRHSHNMGARLNLRKSYQLIAEERAGKNYVNCEVLNSYYVAEDGKHYWYEVILVDKSHPAVLKDQRIAWIAQPQHSGRVNRGLTSAGRKVRGLRHKGSGTEKARPSRRAHFRRL
;
A
#
# COMPACT_ATOMS: atom_id res chain seq x y z
N MET A 1 -7.56 -52.85 -9.58
CA MET A 1 -8.84 -52.32 -9.09
C MET A 1 -8.55 -50.88 -8.68
N ASP A 2 -8.46 -50.01 -9.62
CA ASP A 2 -9.37 -49.02 -10.19
C ASP A 2 -10.22 -48.29 -9.15
N LYS A 3 -9.98 -46.99 -8.99
CA LYS A 3 -10.96 -45.91 -9.25
C LYS A 3 -10.44 -44.57 -8.79
N ASN A 4 -10.02 -43.82 -9.78
CA ASN A 4 -9.93 -42.34 -9.74
C ASN A 4 -11.32 -41.77 -10.09
N PRO A 5 -11.79 -40.70 -9.53
CA PRO A 5 -12.63 -39.78 -10.27
C PRO A 5 -12.01 -38.39 -10.35
N ALA A 6 -11.70 -38.00 -11.57
CA ALA A 6 -11.55 -36.63 -12.03
C ALA A 6 -12.88 -35.88 -11.85
N THR A 7 -12.87 -34.74 -11.17
CA THR A 7 -13.97 -33.78 -11.19
C THR A 7 -13.61 -32.58 -12.01
N LEU A 8 -14.34 -32.47 -13.12
CA LEU A 8 -14.41 -31.36 -14.07
C LEU A 8 -14.69 -30.00 -13.41
N PHE A 9 -13.92 -29.01 -13.82
CA PHE A 9 -14.29 -27.61 -13.69
C PHE A 9 -15.10 -27.18 -14.94
N PRO A 10 -16.25 -26.51 -14.79
CA PRO A 10 -16.92 -25.90 -15.94
C PRO A 10 -16.29 -24.55 -16.28
N THR A 11 -15.85 -24.46 -17.52
CA THR A 11 -15.55 -23.22 -18.24
C THR A 11 -16.85 -22.40 -18.40
N PHE A 12 -16.89 -21.23 -17.78
CA PHE A 12 -17.89 -20.21 -18.10
C PHE A 12 -17.19 -19.06 -18.82
N PHE A 13 -17.16 -19.16 -20.14
CA PHE A 13 -16.82 -18.06 -21.04
C PHE A 13 -18.00 -17.91 -21.99
N SER A 14 -18.62 -16.79 -22.01
CA SER A 14 -19.18 -16.06 -23.15
C SER A 14 -20.45 -15.26 -22.81
N HIS A 15 -20.53 -14.12 -23.44
CA HIS A 15 -21.63 -13.16 -23.57
C HIS A 15 -21.75 -12.05 -22.53
N ARG A 16 -21.06 -10.97 -22.84
CA ARG A 16 -21.57 -9.59 -22.73
C ARG A 16 -20.73 -8.63 -23.58
N GLU A 17 -20.82 -8.81 -24.88
CA GLU A 17 -20.63 -7.71 -25.82
C GLU A 17 -22.00 -7.33 -26.40
N ASN A 18 -22.20 -6.04 -26.69
CA ASN A 18 -23.35 -5.40 -27.31
C ASN A 18 -24.44 -4.88 -26.36
N LEU A 19 -24.21 -3.64 -25.87
CA LEU A 19 -25.28 -2.65 -25.63
C LEU A 19 -24.69 -1.26 -25.31
N PHE A 20 -23.86 -0.71 -26.27
CA PHE A 20 -23.52 0.73 -26.19
C PHE A 20 -23.23 1.28 -27.58
N SER A 21 -24.18 1.14 -28.51
CA SER A 21 -24.15 1.87 -29.78
C SER A 21 -25.56 2.01 -30.33
N ARG A 22 -26.34 2.91 -29.77
CA ARG A 22 -27.52 3.51 -30.38
C ARG A 22 -28.00 4.62 -29.48
N ASN A 23 -27.61 5.85 -29.80
CA ASN A 23 -28.36 7.09 -29.62
C ASN A 23 -27.47 8.34 -29.77
N ILE A 24 -26.97 8.53 -31.01
CA ILE A 24 -26.53 9.85 -31.48
C ILE A 24 -26.98 9.95 -32.91
N SER A 25 -28.27 10.27 -33.14
CA SER A 25 -28.77 10.75 -34.41
C SER A 25 -30.22 11.21 -34.23
N ALA A 26 -30.43 12.39 -33.67
CA ALA A 26 -31.67 13.15 -33.84
C ALA A 26 -31.55 14.54 -33.17
N ALA A 27 -30.73 15.43 -33.70
CA ALA A 27 -30.82 16.86 -33.38
C ALA A 27 -30.06 17.71 -34.42
N VAL A 28 -30.34 17.50 -35.69
CA VAL A 28 -29.95 18.44 -36.75
C VAL A 28 -31.09 18.46 -37.76
N VAL A 29 -32.10 19.23 -37.51
CA VAL A 29 -32.99 19.90 -38.49
C VAL A 29 -33.89 20.83 -37.65
N ASN A 30 -33.54 22.13 -37.58
CA ASN A 30 -34.45 23.26 -37.55
C ASN A 30 -33.63 24.54 -37.26
N SER A 31 -33.06 25.10 -38.33
CA SER A 31 -32.63 26.49 -38.33
C SER A 31 -32.83 27.08 -39.71
N ALA A 32 -34.06 27.48 -39.96
CA ALA A 32 -34.36 28.38 -41.07
C ALA A 32 -35.57 29.23 -40.63
N ARG A 33 -35.29 30.38 -39.97
CA ARG A 33 -36.13 31.59 -39.95
C ARG A 33 -35.67 32.49 -38.78
N ALA A 34 -34.84 33.47 -39.11
CA ALA A 34 -34.85 34.82 -38.54
C ALA A 34 -33.70 35.60 -39.14
N SER A 35 -33.92 36.02 -40.39
CA SER A 35 -33.28 37.20 -40.96
C SER A 35 -33.89 38.44 -40.25
N ASN A 36 -33.03 39.43 -40.00
CA ASN A 36 -33.28 40.80 -39.50
C ASN A 36 -33.09 41.01 -38.00
N LEU A 37 -31.85 41.17 -37.63
CA LEU A 37 -31.36 41.99 -36.50
C LEU A 37 -29.81 42.10 -36.63
N CYS A 38 -29.37 42.55 -37.82
CA CYS A 38 -28.05 43.09 -38.02
C CYS A 38 -28.18 44.60 -37.84
N ASP A 39 -27.67 45.16 -36.76
CA ASP A 39 -27.01 46.50 -36.74
C ASP A 39 -26.74 47.06 -35.33
N GLU A 40 -26.87 46.31 -34.29
CA GLU A 40 -26.50 46.87 -32.97
C GLU A 40 -25.30 46.19 -32.26
N SER A 41 -24.74 45.12 -32.81
CA SER A 41 -23.59 44.46 -32.24
C SER A 41 -22.22 44.96 -32.72
N ALA A 42 -22.21 45.87 -33.73
CA ALA A 42 -20.97 46.39 -34.29
C ALA A 42 -20.42 47.65 -33.59
N ARG A 43 -21.09 48.20 -32.57
CA ARG A 43 -20.61 49.33 -31.80
C ARG A 43 -20.09 49.04 -30.39
N PHE A 44 -20.09 47.77 -29.98
CA PHE A 44 -19.62 47.39 -28.64
C PHE A 44 -18.28 46.62 -28.64
N SER A 45 -17.66 46.41 -29.79
CA SER A 45 -16.39 45.67 -29.90
C SER A 45 -15.13 46.56 -30.03
N ALA A 46 -15.26 47.83 -29.77
CA ALA A 46 -14.12 48.73 -29.79
C ALA A 46 -14.00 49.47 -28.45
N GLN A 47 -13.50 48.84 -27.44
CA GLN A 47 -12.78 49.40 -26.28
C GLN A 47 -12.73 48.48 -25.08
N ILE A 48 -12.16 47.27 -25.19
CA ILE A 48 -11.55 46.62 -24.05
C ILE A 48 -10.20 46.05 -24.52
N THR A 49 -9.30 46.89 -24.89
CA THR A 49 -7.87 46.58 -24.78
C THR A 49 -7.46 46.82 -23.34
N LEU A 50 -8.00 46.00 -22.43
CA LEU A 50 -7.39 45.85 -21.14
C LEU A 50 -6.08 45.09 -21.34
N ASN A 51 -4.98 45.87 -21.52
CA ASN A 51 -3.67 45.35 -21.19
C ASN A 51 -3.75 44.80 -19.78
N PRO A 52 -3.71 43.46 -19.58
CA PRO A 52 -3.57 42.93 -18.24
C PRO A 52 -2.20 43.36 -17.77
N LYS A 53 -2.14 44.38 -16.88
CA LYS A 53 -0.93 44.62 -16.11
C LYS A 53 -0.37 43.27 -15.72
N PRO A 54 0.92 42.96 -15.99
CA PRO A 54 1.48 41.67 -15.54
C PRO A 54 1.28 41.62 -14.04
N LEU A 55 0.37 40.79 -13.61
CA LEU A 55 0.21 40.40 -12.22
C LEU A 55 1.61 40.05 -11.75
N LYS A 56 2.15 40.86 -10.81
CA LYS A 56 3.39 40.57 -10.13
C LYS A 56 3.31 39.06 -9.82
N ARG A 57 4.28 38.29 -10.33
CA ARG A 57 4.46 36.88 -10.02
C ARG A 57 4.67 36.77 -8.51
N GLY A 58 3.60 37.00 -7.75
CA GLY A 58 3.52 36.48 -6.42
C GLY A 58 3.67 34.96 -6.59
N HIS A 59 4.56 34.36 -5.86
CA HIS A 59 4.88 32.95 -5.87
C HIS A 59 3.67 32.06 -5.47
N TYR A 60 2.61 32.14 -6.25
CA TYR A 60 1.62 31.07 -6.34
C TYR A 60 2.18 30.08 -7.36
N THR A 61 3.23 29.37 -6.98
CA THR A 61 3.40 28.04 -7.49
C THR A 61 2.18 27.29 -7.00
N ALA A 62 1.11 27.30 -7.80
CA ALA A 62 0.09 26.29 -7.69
C ALA A 62 0.84 24.97 -7.83
N HIS A 63 1.28 24.43 -6.69
CA HIS A 63 1.77 23.08 -6.63
C HIS A 63 0.57 22.25 -7.06
N TYR A 64 0.56 21.80 -8.30
CA TYR A 64 -0.34 20.76 -8.76
C TYR A 64 -0.02 19.55 -7.91
N MET A 65 -0.69 19.47 -6.77
CA MET A 65 -0.55 18.38 -5.83
C MET A 65 -1.26 17.21 -6.47
N GLY A 66 -0.48 16.24 -6.94
CA GLY A 66 -1.04 15.00 -7.47
C GLY A 66 -2.01 14.35 -6.47
N VAL A 67 -2.98 13.59 -6.99
CA VAL A 67 -4.04 12.89 -6.23
C VAL A 67 -3.51 12.22 -4.96
N TYR A 68 -2.35 11.61 -5.02
CA TYR A 68 -1.74 10.93 -3.87
C TYR A 68 -1.40 11.86 -2.70
N LYS A 69 -1.11 13.12 -2.96
CA LYS A 69 -0.86 14.11 -1.91
C LYS A 69 -2.14 14.50 -1.20
N TYR A 70 -3.23 14.65 -1.94
CA TYR A 70 -4.57 14.87 -1.36
C TYR A 70 -5.02 13.69 -0.52
N LEU A 71 -4.88 12.46 -1.02
CA LEU A 71 -5.18 11.24 -0.27
C LEU A 71 -4.33 11.13 1.01
N SER A 72 -3.02 11.39 0.91
CA SER A 72 -2.15 11.40 2.07
C SER A 72 -2.55 12.44 3.11
N ASN A 73 -2.95 13.63 2.67
CA ASN A 73 -3.43 14.68 3.55
C ASN A 73 -4.76 14.31 4.20
N ALA A 74 -5.69 13.68 3.49
CA ALA A 74 -6.95 13.19 4.02
C ALA A 74 -6.73 12.18 5.16
N TRP A 75 -5.81 11.24 4.98
CA TRP A 75 -5.40 10.30 6.02
C TRP A 75 -4.72 10.97 7.22
N LYS A 76 -3.86 11.97 6.99
CA LYS A 76 -3.14 12.69 8.06
C LYS A 76 -4.07 13.58 8.88
N LYS A 77 -4.99 14.27 8.22
CA LYS A 77 -5.93 15.21 8.85
C LYS A 77 -7.18 14.54 9.41
N ASN A 78 -7.24 13.18 9.33
CA ASN A 78 -8.42 12.41 9.73
C ASN A 78 -9.73 12.90 9.08
N THR A 79 -9.64 13.38 7.84
CA THR A 79 -10.81 13.84 7.07
C THR A 79 -11.66 12.65 6.60
N ILE A 80 -11.10 11.44 6.61
CA ILE A 80 -11.84 10.22 6.30
C ILE A 80 -12.85 9.96 7.40
N PRO A 81 -14.12 9.73 7.07
CA PRO A 81 -15.16 9.48 8.06
C PRO A 81 -14.78 8.31 8.98
N LYS A 82 -14.85 8.56 10.29
CA LYS A 82 -14.50 7.54 11.30
C LYS A 82 -15.42 6.33 11.21
N GLU A 83 -16.65 6.53 10.78
CA GLU A 83 -17.66 5.48 10.58
C GLU A 83 -17.22 4.48 9.50
N MET A 84 -16.66 4.94 8.39
CA MET A 84 -16.14 4.07 7.33
C MET A 84 -14.99 3.18 7.84
N VAL A 85 -14.07 3.77 8.60
CA VAL A 85 -12.97 3.01 9.21
C VAL A 85 -13.52 2.01 10.23
N LYS A 86 -14.50 2.40 11.04
CA LYS A 86 -15.15 1.54 12.03
C LYS A 86 -15.88 0.36 11.38
N GLN A 87 -16.63 0.60 10.30
CA GLN A 87 -17.27 -0.47 9.51
C GLN A 87 -16.25 -1.45 8.93
N SER A 88 -15.15 -0.92 8.38
CA SER A 88 -14.05 -1.75 7.88
C SER A 88 -13.43 -2.60 8.98
N LEU A 89 -13.21 -2.06 10.17
CA LEU A 89 -12.68 -2.79 11.32
C LEU A 89 -13.62 -3.91 11.78
N MET A 90 -14.94 -3.68 11.78
CA MET A 90 -15.93 -4.72 12.12
C MET A 90 -15.85 -5.90 11.15
N LYS A 91 -15.70 -5.62 9.85
CA LYS A 91 -15.50 -6.64 8.81
C LYS A 91 -14.18 -7.38 9.02
N TRP A 92 -13.07 -6.67 9.20
CA TRP A 92 -11.73 -7.25 9.32
C TRP A 92 -11.53 -8.10 10.59
N ARG A 93 -12.29 -7.84 11.65
CA ARG A 93 -12.27 -8.71 12.85
C ARG A 93 -12.80 -10.11 12.57
N ARG A 94 -13.75 -10.25 11.64
CA ARG A 94 -14.34 -11.53 11.24
C ARG A 94 -13.50 -12.27 10.22
N GLU A 95 -12.65 -11.56 9.49
CA GLU A 95 -11.73 -12.14 8.50
C GLU A 95 -10.59 -12.92 9.18
N GLY A 96 -9.90 -13.73 8.38
CA GLY A 96 -8.69 -14.43 8.82
C GLY A 96 -7.57 -13.48 9.26
N SER A 97 -6.54 -14.02 9.86
CA SER A 97 -5.37 -13.22 10.27
C SER A 97 -4.54 -12.72 9.09
N THR A 98 -4.57 -13.45 7.98
CA THR A 98 -3.87 -13.16 6.73
C THR A 98 -4.87 -13.24 5.60
N THR A 99 -5.22 -12.11 5.00
CA THR A 99 -6.25 -12.03 3.96
C THR A 99 -5.67 -11.30 2.75
N PRO A 100 -5.73 -11.88 1.54
CA PRO A 100 -5.36 -11.17 0.34
C PRO A 100 -6.37 -10.04 0.07
N VAL A 101 -5.89 -8.93 -0.45
CA VAL A 101 -6.69 -7.74 -0.74
C VAL A 101 -6.46 -7.36 -2.20
N GLU A 102 -7.52 -7.18 -2.94
CA GLU A 102 -7.45 -6.85 -4.35
C GLU A 102 -6.90 -5.43 -4.56
N TYR A 103 -7.37 -4.48 -3.77
CA TYR A 103 -6.96 -3.08 -3.84
C TYR A 103 -6.39 -2.59 -2.51
N PRO A 104 -5.31 -1.81 -2.53
CA PRO A 104 -4.75 -1.25 -1.30
C PRO A 104 -5.71 -0.27 -0.64
N THR A 105 -5.95 -0.43 0.65
CA THR A 105 -6.79 0.50 1.43
C THR A 105 -6.19 1.92 1.42
N ARG A 106 -4.86 2.02 1.47
CA ARG A 106 -4.13 3.29 1.41
C ARG A 106 -3.24 3.35 0.17
N LEU A 107 -3.86 3.78 -0.94
CA LEU A 107 -3.18 3.85 -2.23
C LEU A 107 -1.97 4.81 -2.21
N ASP A 108 -2.07 5.92 -1.46
CA ASP A 108 -0.97 6.88 -1.26
C ASP A 108 0.28 6.20 -0.68
N ARG A 109 0.10 5.40 0.36
CA ARG A 109 1.20 4.70 1.02
C ARG A 109 1.72 3.54 0.19
N ALA A 110 0.81 2.76 -0.42
CA ALA A 110 1.20 1.64 -1.27
C ALA A 110 2.08 2.10 -2.43
N LYS A 111 1.67 3.15 -3.15
CA LYS A 111 2.43 3.72 -4.27
C LYS A 111 3.78 4.30 -3.82
N ALA A 112 3.81 5.02 -2.72
CA ALA A 112 5.05 5.57 -2.16
C ALA A 112 6.07 4.47 -1.75
N LEU A 113 5.59 3.26 -1.43
CA LEU A 113 6.40 2.11 -1.05
C LEU A 113 6.75 1.17 -2.21
N GLY A 114 6.35 1.53 -3.43
CA GLY A 114 6.72 0.82 -4.64
C GLY A 114 5.66 -0.12 -5.21
N TYR A 115 4.44 -0.12 -4.67
CA TYR A 115 3.33 -0.88 -5.23
C TYR A 115 2.97 -0.42 -6.64
N ARG A 116 2.73 -1.36 -7.51
CA ARG A 116 2.19 -1.14 -8.86
C ARG A 116 1.00 -2.06 -9.10
N ALA A 117 -0.03 -1.53 -9.73
CA ALA A 117 -1.21 -2.29 -10.12
C ALA A 117 -0.90 -3.07 -11.41
N LYS A 118 -0.08 -4.11 -11.29
CA LYS A 118 0.23 -5.04 -12.37
C LYS A 118 0.38 -6.45 -11.81
N GLN A 119 0.28 -7.42 -12.68
CA GLN A 119 0.47 -8.82 -12.33
C GLN A 119 1.83 -9.06 -11.65
N GLY A 120 1.85 -9.98 -10.70
CA GLY A 120 3.03 -10.27 -9.88
C GLY A 120 3.14 -9.40 -8.62
N PHE A 121 2.26 -8.41 -8.41
CA PHE A 121 2.13 -7.69 -7.15
C PHE A 121 0.89 -8.13 -6.40
N LEU A 122 1.06 -8.49 -5.15
CA LEU A 122 0.00 -8.90 -4.24
C LEU A 122 0.00 -7.99 -3.00
N ILE A 123 -1.18 -7.70 -2.49
CA ILE A 123 -1.33 -7.02 -1.21
C ILE A 123 -2.03 -7.97 -0.25
N VAL A 124 -1.46 -8.09 0.93
CA VAL A 124 -1.99 -8.95 1.97
C VAL A 124 -2.21 -8.14 3.23
N ARG A 125 -3.44 -8.15 3.73
CA ARG A 125 -3.76 -7.56 5.03
C ARG A 125 -3.46 -8.58 6.11
N GLN A 126 -2.56 -8.18 7.02
CA GLN A 126 -2.12 -8.99 8.11
C GLN A 126 -2.57 -8.39 9.44
N ARG A 127 -3.32 -9.17 10.23
CA ARG A 127 -3.71 -8.83 11.59
C ARG A 127 -2.65 -9.29 12.59
N VAL A 128 -2.29 -8.42 13.52
CA VAL A 128 -1.34 -8.71 14.60
C VAL A 128 -1.97 -8.31 15.93
N SER A 129 -1.96 -9.20 16.91
CA SER A 129 -2.47 -8.93 18.25
C SER A 129 -1.61 -7.89 18.96
N ARG A 130 -2.24 -7.02 19.72
CA ARG A 130 -1.57 -6.07 20.63
C ARG A 130 -1.09 -6.79 21.88
N GLY A 131 -0.18 -6.16 22.57
CA GLY A 131 0.37 -6.64 23.85
C GLY A 131 1.82 -7.08 23.73
N SER A 132 2.35 -7.51 24.85
CA SER A 132 3.70 -8.02 24.96
C SER A 132 3.77 -9.53 24.67
N HIS A 133 4.98 -10.04 24.55
CA HIS A 133 5.21 -11.48 24.48
C HIS A 133 4.79 -12.13 25.81
N ARG A 134 3.98 -13.21 25.76
CA ARG A 134 3.65 -14.01 26.94
C ARG A 134 4.93 -14.61 27.49
N ARG A 135 5.16 -14.41 28.77
CA ARG A 135 6.31 -15.01 29.44
C ARG A 135 5.95 -16.42 29.87
N PRO A 136 6.95 -17.33 29.89
CA PRO A 136 6.76 -18.66 30.46
C PRO A 136 6.34 -18.55 31.92
N ASP A 137 5.40 -19.37 32.33
CA ASP A 137 5.08 -19.57 33.72
C ASP A 137 6.15 -20.50 34.31
N TRP A 138 6.81 -20.06 35.38
CA TRP A 138 7.86 -20.80 36.03
C TRP A 138 7.25 -21.63 37.19
N SER A 139 7.51 -22.93 37.19
CA SER A 139 7.16 -23.82 38.27
C SER A 139 8.42 -24.53 38.78
N GLY A 140 8.73 -24.39 40.05
CA GLY A 140 9.92 -24.96 40.69
C GLY A 140 11.25 -24.35 40.33
N GLY A 141 12.28 -24.59 41.13
CA GLY A 141 13.65 -24.11 40.91
C GLY A 141 13.89 -22.64 41.24
N ARG A 142 15.14 -22.18 41.07
CA ARG A 142 15.56 -20.80 41.31
C ARG A 142 15.16 -19.92 40.13
N HIS A 143 14.49 -18.82 40.42
CA HIS A 143 14.12 -17.79 39.45
C HIS A 143 14.96 -16.56 39.61
N SER A 144 15.87 -16.27 38.70
CA SER A 144 16.66 -15.05 38.74
C SER A 144 15.88 -13.83 38.22
N HIS A 145 16.08 -12.66 38.80
CA HIS A 145 15.40 -11.41 38.40
C HIS A 145 15.56 -11.08 36.92
N ASN A 146 16.68 -11.42 36.31
CA ASN A 146 16.98 -11.07 34.92
C ASN A 146 16.44 -12.05 33.90
N MET A 147 15.92 -13.19 34.27
CA MET A 147 15.38 -14.19 33.33
C MET A 147 14.22 -13.61 32.50
N GLY A 148 13.31 -12.89 33.13
CA GLY A 148 12.19 -12.24 32.47
C GLY A 148 12.58 -11.12 31.52
N ALA A 149 13.59 -10.33 31.85
CA ALA A 149 14.01 -9.18 31.05
C ALA A 149 14.63 -9.56 29.69
N ARG A 150 15.29 -10.72 29.62
CA ARG A 150 15.94 -11.22 28.39
C ARG A 150 14.97 -11.80 27.37
N LEU A 151 13.72 -12.08 27.76
CA LEU A 151 12.69 -12.65 26.92
C LEU A 151 11.88 -11.61 26.13
N ASN A 152 12.25 -10.34 26.20
CA ASN A 152 11.58 -9.30 25.43
C ASN A 152 11.82 -9.50 23.93
N LEU A 153 10.74 -9.59 23.18
CA LEU A 153 10.80 -9.69 21.73
C LEU A 153 11.26 -8.34 21.15
N ARG A 154 12.41 -8.33 20.49
CA ARG A 154 12.97 -7.13 19.84
C ARG A 154 12.44 -7.00 18.40
N LYS A 155 11.12 -7.02 18.23
CA LYS A 155 10.45 -6.90 16.93
C LYS A 155 9.28 -5.91 17.04
N SER A 156 9.09 -5.09 16.01
CA SER A 156 7.90 -4.27 15.90
C SER A 156 6.72 -5.08 15.36
N TYR A 157 5.49 -4.68 15.66
CA TYR A 157 4.29 -5.32 15.11
C TYR A 157 4.31 -5.36 13.57
N GLN A 158 4.84 -4.31 12.95
CA GLN A 158 4.98 -4.24 11.50
C GLN A 158 5.92 -5.34 10.96
N LEU A 159 7.05 -5.59 11.61
CA LEU A 159 7.96 -6.65 11.20
C LEU A 159 7.32 -8.03 11.42
N ILE A 160 6.58 -8.22 12.51
CA ILE A 160 5.84 -9.46 12.76
C ILE A 160 4.80 -9.71 11.65
N ALA A 161 4.10 -8.65 11.21
CA ALA A 161 3.18 -8.73 10.09
C ALA A 161 3.87 -9.17 8.79
N GLU A 162 5.02 -8.57 8.48
CA GLU A 162 5.83 -8.94 7.31
C GLU A 162 6.30 -10.40 7.35
N GLU A 163 6.81 -10.85 8.50
CA GLU A 163 7.25 -12.24 8.69
C GLU A 163 6.12 -13.25 8.52
N ARG A 164 4.94 -12.96 9.08
CA ARG A 164 3.76 -13.83 8.95
C ARG A 164 3.25 -13.91 7.52
N ALA A 165 3.16 -12.75 6.85
CA ALA A 165 2.78 -12.70 5.45
C ALA A 165 3.79 -13.46 4.57
N GLY A 166 5.09 -13.22 4.74
CA GLY A 166 6.13 -13.90 3.98
C GLY A 166 6.16 -15.42 4.20
N LYS A 167 5.77 -15.90 5.39
CA LYS A 167 5.67 -17.33 5.68
C LYS A 167 4.53 -18.00 4.89
N ASN A 168 3.41 -17.31 4.72
CA ASN A 168 2.25 -17.85 4.03
C ASN A 168 2.38 -17.84 2.50
N TYR A 169 3.23 -16.95 1.96
CA TYR A 169 3.43 -16.77 0.51
C TYR A 169 4.89 -17.08 0.13
N VAL A 170 5.24 -18.35 0.08
CA VAL A 170 6.63 -18.81 -0.12
C VAL A 170 7.23 -18.37 -1.46
N ASN A 171 6.40 -18.32 -2.52
CA ASN A 171 6.84 -17.89 -3.85
C ASN A 171 7.07 -16.38 -3.96
N CYS A 172 6.59 -15.62 -2.98
CA CYS A 172 6.63 -14.17 -2.99
C CYS A 172 7.67 -13.63 -2.00
N GLU A 173 8.28 -12.52 -2.35
CA GLU A 173 9.12 -11.75 -1.42
C GLU A 173 8.40 -10.49 -0.96
N VAL A 174 8.60 -10.16 0.32
CA VAL A 174 8.05 -8.92 0.88
C VAL A 174 8.84 -7.73 0.38
N LEU A 175 8.18 -6.83 -0.34
CA LEU A 175 8.78 -5.57 -0.75
C LEU A 175 8.81 -4.58 0.42
N ASN A 176 7.63 -4.30 0.98
CA ASN A 176 7.43 -3.35 2.08
C ASN A 176 6.06 -3.57 2.73
N SER A 177 5.78 -2.79 3.79
CA SER A 177 4.49 -2.81 4.47
C SER A 177 4.12 -1.43 5.00
N TYR A 178 2.85 -1.23 5.34
CA TYR A 178 2.36 0.00 5.95
C TYR A 178 1.20 -0.27 6.90
N TYR A 179 1.06 0.64 7.84
CA TYR A 179 -0.03 0.65 8.81
C TYR A 179 -1.33 1.10 8.13
N VAL A 180 -2.42 0.43 8.46
CA VAL A 180 -3.77 0.74 7.98
C VAL A 180 -4.65 1.25 9.10
N ALA A 181 -4.86 0.43 10.12
CA ALA A 181 -5.72 0.76 11.25
C ALA A 181 -5.38 -0.06 12.49
N GLU A 182 -5.97 0.33 13.61
CA GLU A 182 -5.84 -0.41 14.88
C GLU A 182 -7.14 -0.37 15.67
N ASP A 183 -7.28 -1.31 16.55
CA ASP A 183 -8.31 -1.32 17.60
C ASP A 183 -7.71 -1.67 18.97
N GLY A 184 -8.56 -1.85 19.98
CA GLY A 184 -8.09 -2.20 21.32
C GLY A 184 -7.29 -3.51 21.40
N LYS A 185 -7.53 -4.47 20.50
CA LYS A 185 -6.92 -5.81 20.53
C LYS A 185 -5.94 -6.09 19.39
N HIS A 186 -6.03 -5.39 18.26
CA HIS A 186 -5.29 -5.72 17.05
C HIS A 186 -4.75 -4.50 16.34
N TYR A 187 -3.66 -4.73 15.57
CA TYR A 187 -3.12 -3.86 14.53
C TYR A 187 -3.32 -4.52 13.16
N TRP A 188 -3.66 -3.73 12.16
CA TRP A 188 -3.73 -4.16 10.77
C TRP A 188 -2.66 -3.47 9.94
N TYR A 189 -1.88 -4.30 9.25
CA TYR A 189 -0.86 -3.86 8.31
C TYR A 189 -1.18 -4.45 6.94
N GLU A 190 -0.96 -3.68 5.90
CA GLU A 190 -0.95 -4.19 4.54
C GLU A 190 0.48 -4.40 4.12
N VAL A 191 0.78 -5.61 3.63
CA VAL A 191 2.09 -6.08 3.21
C VAL A 191 2.07 -6.20 1.70
N ILE A 192 3.03 -5.55 1.04
CA ILE A 192 3.22 -5.63 -0.41
C ILE A 192 4.15 -6.78 -0.69
N LEU A 193 3.64 -7.77 -1.39
CA LEU A 193 4.36 -8.96 -1.85
C LEU A 193 4.61 -8.87 -3.34
N VAL A 194 5.72 -9.45 -3.79
CA VAL A 194 6.09 -9.51 -5.19
C VAL A 194 6.47 -10.95 -5.52
N ASP A 195 5.83 -11.50 -6.54
CA ASP A 195 6.16 -12.84 -7.03
C ASP A 195 7.49 -12.82 -7.79
N LYS A 196 8.43 -13.61 -7.31
CA LYS A 196 9.79 -13.69 -7.88
C LYS A 196 9.83 -14.30 -9.28
N SER A 197 8.90 -15.18 -9.58
CA SER A 197 8.89 -15.97 -10.82
C SER A 197 8.06 -15.33 -11.94
N HIS A 198 7.29 -14.30 -11.62
CA HIS A 198 6.36 -13.72 -12.57
C HIS A 198 7.07 -12.95 -13.69
N PRO A 199 6.81 -13.23 -14.99
CA PRO A 199 7.53 -12.59 -16.11
C PRO A 199 7.43 -11.06 -16.13
N ALA A 200 6.27 -10.49 -15.76
CA ALA A 200 6.08 -9.05 -15.69
C ALA A 200 6.96 -8.37 -14.63
N VAL A 201 7.34 -9.10 -13.57
CA VAL A 201 8.27 -8.62 -12.54
C VAL A 201 9.70 -8.70 -13.04
N LEU A 202 10.08 -9.80 -13.69
CA LEU A 202 11.42 -10.02 -14.22
C LEU A 202 11.78 -9.01 -15.32
N LYS A 203 10.82 -8.64 -16.17
CA LYS A 203 11.02 -7.65 -17.24
C LYS A 203 11.10 -6.19 -16.73
N ASP A 204 10.61 -5.89 -15.53
CA ASP A 204 10.63 -4.52 -15.00
C ASP A 204 11.94 -4.23 -14.28
N GLN A 205 12.84 -3.49 -14.92
CA GLN A 205 14.16 -3.11 -14.39
C GLN A 205 14.10 -2.49 -12.98
N ARG A 206 12.99 -1.81 -12.63
CA ARG A 206 12.84 -1.15 -11.32
C ARG A 206 12.59 -2.11 -10.18
N ILE A 207 12.09 -3.33 -10.45
CA ILE A 207 11.73 -4.31 -9.43
C ILE A 207 12.41 -5.66 -9.61
N ALA A 208 12.98 -5.95 -10.78
CA ALA A 208 13.63 -7.22 -11.10
C ALA A 208 14.71 -7.63 -10.07
N TRP A 209 15.32 -6.66 -9.40
CA TRP A 209 16.30 -6.90 -8.33
C TRP A 209 15.77 -7.79 -7.20
N ILE A 210 14.43 -7.80 -6.94
CA ILE A 210 13.85 -8.58 -5.85
C ILE A 210 13.88 -10.09 -6.13
N ALA A 211 13.91 -10.47 -7.41
CA ALA A 211 13.99 -11.86 -7.83
C ALA A 211 15.40 -12.48 -7.65
N GLN A 212 16.41 -11.64 -7.45
CA GLN A 212 17.79 -12.12 -7.29
C GLN A 212 17.95 -12.95 -6.00
N PRO A 213 18.78 -14.01 -6.01
CA PRO A 213 18.96 -14.90 -4.85
C PRO A 213 19.39 -14.19 -3.57
N GLN A 214 20.16 -13.10 -3.68
CA GLN A 214 20.59 -12.28 -2.55
C GLN A 214 19.42 -11.63 -1.79
N HIS A 215 18.25 -11.52 -2.40
CA HIS A 215 17.04 -10.97 -1.78
C HIS A 215 16.08 -12.02 -1.24
N SER A 216 16.39 -13.30 -1.38
CA SER A 216 15.58 -14.38 -0.83
C SER A 216 15.51 -14.30 0.69
N GLY A 217 14.30 -14.44 1.25
CA GLY A 217 14.05 -14.40 2.69
C GLY A 217 14.44 -13.08 3.36
N ARG A 218 14.37 -11.97 2.64
CA ARG A 218 14.82 -10.64 3.09
C ARG A 218 14.15 -10.16 4.39
N VAL A 219 12.93 -10.55 4.66
CA VAL A 219 12.22 -10.19 5.90
C VAL A 219 12.90 -10.79 7.11
N ASN A 220 13.23 -12.10 7.06
CA ASN A 220 13.85 -12.80 8.17
C ASN A 220 15.27 -12.29 8.49
N ARG A 221 15.94 -11.69 7.51
CA ARG A 221 17.25 -11.06 7.66
C ARG A 221 17.18 -9.58 8.05
N GLY A 222 15.97 -9.03 8.22
CA GLY A 222 15.76 -7.62 8.58
C GLY A 222 16.21 -6.64 7.51
N LEU A 223 16.02 -6.96 6.23
CA LEU A 223 16.40 -6.10 5.10
C LEU A 223 15.25 -5.19 4.64
N THR A 224 14.03 -5.43 5.09
CA THR A 224 12.89 -4.55 4.86
C THR A 224 13.04 -3.24 5.63
N SER A 225 12.21 -2.24 5.29
CA SER A 225 12.21 -0.96 6.01
C SER A 225 11.92 -1.14 7.50
N ALA A 226 10.93 -1.98 7.85
CA ALA A 226 10.59 -2.31 9.24
C ALA A 226 11.74 -3.07 9.93
N GLY A 227 12.34 -4.04 9.26
CA GLY A 227 13.48 -4.79 9.79
C GLY A 227 14.70 -3.92 10.05
N ARG A 228 15.03 -3.02 9.13
CA ARG A 228 16.12 -2.05 9.32
C ARG A 228 15.87 -1.10 10.49
N LYS A 229 14.61 -0.69 10.71
CA LYS A 229 14.24 0.13 11.87
C LYS A 229 14.49 -0.63 13.18
N VAL A 230 14.08 -1.89 13.27
CA VAL A 230 14.29 -2.74 14.45
C VAL A 230 15.77 -2.96 14.75
N ARG A 231 16.57 -3.10 13.70
CA ARG A 231 18.04 -3.25 13.81
C ARG A 231 18.75 -1.94 14.17
N GLY A 232 18.07 -0.80 14.27
CA GLY A 232 18.67 0.50 14.55
C GLY A 232 19.46 1.10 13.38
N LEU A 233 19.25 0.65 12.14
CA LEU A 233 20.04 1.07 10.98
C LEU A 233 19.54 2.35 10.31
N ARG A 234 18.42 2.91 10.76
CA ARG A 234 17.83 4.13 10.17
C ARG A 234 18.44 5.43 10.68
N HIS A 235 19.04 5.40 11.85
CA HIS A 235 19.66 6.57 12.45
C HIS A 235 21.19 6.52 12.28
N LYS A 236 21.80 7.70 12.21
CA LYS A 236 23.24 7.90 12.28
C LYS A 236 23.53 8.66 13.56
N GLY A 237 24.69 8.41 14.19
CA GLY A 237 25.12 9.14 15.36
C GLY A 237 25.02 8.33 16.64
N SER A 238 24.96 9.02 17.77
CA SER A 238 25.05 8.45 19.12
C SER A 238 24.04 7.31 19.36
N GLY A 239 24.53 6.18 19.85
CA GLY A 239 23.74 4.97 20.12
C GLY A 239 23.60 4.00 18.95
N THR A 240 23.97 4.38 17.73
CA THR A 240 23.87 3.51 16.56
C THR A 240 25.20 2.94 16.09
N GLU A 241 26.30 3.36 16.66
CA GLU A 241 27.67 2.93 16.33
C GLU A 241 27.81 1.42 16.47
N LYS A 242 27.21 0.85 17.51
CA LYS A 242 27.22 -0.59 17.79
C LYS A 242 26.34 -1.43 16.87
N ALA A 243 25.47 -0.80 16.10
CA ALA A 243 24.56 -1.46 15.15
C ALA A 243 25.04 -1.36 13.70
N ARG A 244 25.94 -0.44 13.38
CA ARG A 244 26.42 -0.17 12.01
C ARG A 244 27.85 -0.72 11.80
N PRO A 245 28.12 -1.27 10.62
CA PRO A 245 27.20 -1.58 9.52
C PRO A 245 26.25 -2.72 9.86
N SER A 246 26.62 -3.60 10.79
CA SER A 246 25.80 -4.67 11.35
C SER A 246 26.34 -5.07 12.73
N ARG A 247 25.53 -5.79 13.51
CA ARG A 247 25.99 -6.36 14.78
C ARG A 247 27.13 -7.37 14.59
N ARG A 248 27.06 -8.13 13.51
CA ARG A 248 28.07 -9.13 13.19
C ARG A 248 29.43 -8.50 12.95
N ALA A 249 29.48 -7.34 12.27
CA ALA A 249 30.74 -6.60 12.06
C ALA A 249 31.38 -6.11 13.37
N HIS A 250 30.65 -6.05 14.46
CA HIS A 250 31.13 -5.71 15.80
C HIS A 250 31.27 -6.94 16.69
N PHE A 251 31.37 -8.15 16.14
CA PHE A 251 31.49 -9.42 16.87
C PHE A 251 30.44 -9.64 17.96
N ARG A 252 29.28 -8.98 17.84
CA ARG A 252 28.19 -9.12 18.78
C ARG A 252 27.25 -10.22 18.34
N ARG A 253 27.21 -11.28 19.15
CA ARG A 253 26.19 -12.33 18.99
C ARG A 253 24.80 -11.79 19.39
N LEU A 254 23.77 -12.28 18.74
CA LEU A 254 22.37 -11.95 19.05
C LEU A 254 21.95 -12.56 20.38
#